data_927400902743716dde4608af80537f27
#
_entry.id   927400902743716dde4608af80537f27
#
_cell.length_a   1.000
_cell.length_b   1.000
_cell.length_c   1.000
_cell.angle_alpha   90.00
_cell.angle_beta   90.00
_cell.angle_gamma   90.00
#
_symmetry.space_group_name_H-M   'P 1'
#
loop_
_entity.id
_entity.type
_entity.pdbx_description
1 polymer ?
#
loop_
_entity_poly.entity_id
_entity_poly.type
_entity_poly.pdbx_seq_one_letter_code
_entity_poly.pdbx_strand_id
1 'polypeptide(L)'
;MKIKSNLIYILIIFILTSLLVYGYFLNKKSSASKKNEIALIGQQLNTRTDQIVKIQKKLFERGENINNLINQKEILFKEVFKNKNLTDFKDYSFSKYRTNDILFNGNRGAVGTAYIDFYDNDGKILISTYDGIFAFAKLGNLKKFTKIDSNINTLIKYEKFYFHEQYGIKDILVDGDDLYVSFIGKRKNDCYDLKIITSKINENYLDFQLFYQTLNCVDKNNSHGYWAHQGAGARIFKLDETNLLFSTGDFRNRPLAQNLESNFGKILKINIKSKKADVVSYGHRNPQGLYYSKKLNFILSTEHGPKGGDEININHNPLLKTKNFGWPISSYGEHYAKHYSKKILSEAPLKKSHKKYGFEEPLKYFNPSIGISEIISFKEDDSEFLIGAMGNEIQDQDLGIHYIKLDRERKKITNHKYIPLNERVRDMIISNDKKTIIIYLETTSALAVLKKSTN
;
A
#
# COMPACT_ATOMS: atom_id res chain seq x y z
N MET A 1 27.55 -11.34 -23.20
CA MET A 1 28.80 -11.62 -22.45
C MET A 1 29.20 -10.53 -21.46
N LYS A 2 29.00 -9.22 -21.75
CA LYS A 2 29.35 -8.11 -20.83
C LYS A 2 28.52 -8.01 -19.53
N ILE A 3 27.24 -8.43 -19.52
CA ILE A 3 26.38 -8.35 -18.33
C ILE A 3 26.78 -9.39 -17.27
N LYS A 4 27.25 -10.57 -17.67
CA LYS A 4 27.73 -11.61 -16.75
C LYS A 4 28.98 -11.17 -15.96
N SER A 5 29.88 -10.40 -16.57
CA SER A 5 31.08 -9.91 -15.89
C SER A 5 30.74 -8.84 -14.85
N ASN A 6 29.83 -7.93 -15.12
CA ASN A 6 29.46 -6.85 -14.21
C ASN A 6 28.75 -7.37 -12.93
N LEU A 7 27.92 -8.42 -13.05
CA LEU A 7 27.25 -9.03 -11.89
C LEU A 7 28.27 -9.72 -10.97
N ILE A 8 29.26 -10.40 -11.55
CA ILE A 8 30.36 -11.05 -10.79
C ILE A 8 31.22 -9.99 -10.11
N TYR A 9 31.55 -8.88 -10.80
CA TYR A 9 32.31 -7.77 -10.20
C TYR A 9 31.57 -7.09 -9.06
N ILE A 10 30.28 -6.84 -9.19
CA ILE A 10 29.45 -6.27 -8.12
C ILE A 10 29.40 -7.21 -6.90
N LEU A 11 29.33 -8.51 -7.15
CA LEU A 11 29.33 -9.52 -6.09
C LEU A 11 30.68 -9.61 -5.36
N ILE A 12 31.79 -9.57 -6.10
CA ILE A 12 33.16 -9.58 -5.55
C ILE A 12 33.40 -8.31 -4.73
N ILE A 13 32.96 -7.14 -5.21
CA ILE A 13 33.09 -5.87 -4.48
C ILE A 13 32.24 -5.93 -3.21
N PHE A 14 31.03 -6.51 -3.25
CA PHE A 14 30.16 -6.65 -2.07
C PHE A 14 30.78 -7.62 -1.03
N ILE A 15 31.39 -8.71 -1.45
CA ILE A 15 32.10 -9.65 -0.56
C ILE A 15 33.35 -8.99 0.04
N LEU A 16 34.14 -8.28 -0.75
CA LEU A 16 35.35 -7.59 -0.30
C LEU A 16 35.03 -6.43 0.66
N THR A 17 33.98 -5.64 0.39
CA THR A 17 33.54 -4.59 1.32
C THR A 17 32.97 -5.16 2.61
N SER A 18 32.27 -6.30 2.56
CA SER A 18 31.79 -7.01 3.75
C SER A 18 32.94 -7.56 4.60
N LEU A 19 34.00 -8.07 3.96
CA LEU A 19 35.22 -8.56 4.63
C LEU A 19 36.06 -7.41 5.23
N LEU A 20 36.12 -6.25 4.56
CA LEU A 20 36.81 -5.05 5.07
C LEU A 20 36.08 -4.44 6.27
N VAL A 21 34.75 -4.39 6.22
CA VAL A 21 33.89 -3.95 7.35
C VAL A 21 34.04 -4.93 8.51
N TYR A 22 34.08 -6.23 8.24
CA TYR A 22 34.34 -7.27 9.24
C TYR A 22 35.73 -7.14 9.89
N GLY A 23 36.78 -6.94 9.08
CA GLY A 23 38.16 -6.70 9.56
C GLY A 23 38.27 -5.42 10.40
N TYR A 24 37.58 -4.35 10.04
CA TYR A 24 37.55 -3.10 10.80
C TYR A 24 36.91 -3.26 12.19
N PHE A 25 35.82 -4.04 12.28
CA PHE A 25 35.17 -4.33 13.57
C PHE A 25 35.94 -5.27 14.45
N LEU A 26 36.69 -6.24 13.90
CA LEU A 26 37.58 -7.13 14.66
C LEU A 26 38.72 -6.38 15.37
N ASN A 27 39.18 -5.29 14.78
CA ASN A 27 40.36 -4.56 15.30
C ASN A 27 40.04 -3.60 16.45
N LYS A 28 38.77 -3.36 16.78
CA LYS A 28 38.36 -2.23 17.64
C LYS A 28 37.91 -2.53 19.06
N LYS A 29 37.79 -3.77 19.58
CA LYS A 29 37.53 -4.05 21.04
C LYS A 29 37.50 -5.53 21.44
N SER A 30 38.13 -5.84 22.60
CA SER A 30 38.06 -7.10 23.32
C SER A 30 37.00 -7.05 24.44
N SER A 31 35.91 -7.77 24.32
CA SER A 31 35.06 -8.19 25.44
C SER A 31 34.14 -9.34 25.03
N ALA A 32 33.73 -10.21 25.98
CA ALA A 32 32.86 -11.37 25.76
C ALA A 32 31.51 -11.03 25.07
N SER A 33 30.95 -9.85 25.37
CA SER A 33 29.70 -9.34 24.72
C SER A 33 29.84 -9.18 23.21
N LYS A 34 31.02 -8.75 22.74
CA LYS A 34 31.31 -8.57 21.32
C LYS A 34 31.55 -9.86 20.56
N LYS A 35 32.08 -10.89 21.25
CA LYS A 35 32.21 -12.21 20.64
C LYS A 35 30.85 -12.80 20.24
N ASN A 36 29.83 -12.59 21.08
CA ASN A 36 28.48 -13.04 20.81
C ASN A 36 27.82 -12.22 19.71
N GLU A 37 28.06 -10.91 19.66
CA GLU A 37 27.53 -10.01 18.62
C GLU A 37 28.17 -10.32 17.25
N ILE A 38 29.50 -10.58 17.23
CA ILE A 38 30.23 -11.00 16.04
C ILE A 38 29.76 -12.38 15.56
N ALA A 39 29.48 -13.32 16.46
CA ALA A 39 28.93 -14.63 16.11
C ALA A 39 27.54 -14.51 15.52
N LEU A 40 26.69 -13.64 16.07
CA LEU A 40 25.32 -13.36 15.57
C LEU A 40 25.38 -12.70 14.17
N ILE A 41 26.25 -11.72 13.98
CA ILE A 41 26.47 -11.07 12.69
C ILE A 41 27.01 -12.07 11.66
N GLY A 42 27.95 -12.94 12.08
CA GLY A 42 28.49 -14.04 11.25
C GLY A 42 27.38 -15.02 10.83
N GLN A 43 26.50 -15.38 11.74
CA GLN A 43 25.36 -16.26 11.45
C GLN A 43 24.34 -15.59 10.50
N GLN A 44 24.07 -14.31 10.69
CA GLN A 44 23.20 -13.51 9.79
C GLN A 44 23.84 -13.33 8.40
N LEU A 45 25.15 -13.12 8.32
CA LEU A 45 25.90 -13.05 7.08
C LEU A 45 25.88 -14.38 6.32
N ASN A 46 26.11 -15.50 7.02
CA ASN A 46 26.02 -16.83 6.42
C ASN A 46 24.62 -17.11 5.90
N THR A 47 23.58 -16.81 6.67
CA THR A 47 22.17 -16.97 6.22
C THR A 47 21.86 -16.12 4.99
N ARG A 48 22.36 -14.89 4.93
CA ARG A 48 22.21 -14.01 3.74
C ARG A 48 23.02 -14.50 2.55
N THR A 49 24.23 -14.99 2.80
CA THR A 49 25.08 -15.57 1.75
C THR A 49 24.42 -16.81 1.15
N ASP A 50 23.86 -17.68 1.98
CA ASP A 50 23.11 -18.85 1.52
C ASP A 50 21.83 -18.47 0.74
N GLN A 51 21.14 -17.42 1.16
CA GLN A 51 20.01 -16.88 0.40
C GLN A 51 20.45 -16.31 -0.95
N ILE A 52 21.56 -15.57 -1.00
CA ILE A 52 22.14 -15.04 -2.25
C ILE A 52 22.58 -16.18 -3.17
N VAL A 53 23.25 -17.21 -2.64
CA VAL A 53 23.63 -18.39 -3.42
C VAL A 53 22.42 -19.15 -3.95
N LYS A 54 21.35 -19.31 -3.14
CA LYS A 54 20.10 -19.92 -3.59
C LYS A 54 19.40 -19.08 -4.69
N ILE A 55 19.43 -17.77 -4.54
CA ILE A 55 18.89 -16.85 -5.56
C ILE A 55 19.74 -16.91 -6.83
N GLN A 56 21.06 -16.90 -6.70
CA GLN A 56 21.98 -17.04 -7.84
C GLN A 56 21.83 -18.37 -8.56
N LYS A 57 21.67 -19.47 -7.82
CA LYS A 57 21.41 -20.79 -8.39
C LYS A 57 20.09 -20.80 -9.15
N LYS A 58 19.01 -20.23 -8.56
CA LYS A 58 17.72 -20.06 -9.24
C LYS A 58 17.82 -19.13 -10.44
N LEU A 59 18.63 -18.05 -10.37
CA LEU A 59 18.86 -17.14 -11.48
C LEU A 59 19.69 -17.79 -12.58
N PHE A 60 20.67 -18.65 -12.23
CA PHE A 60 21.46 -19.41 -13.17
C PHE A 60 20.66 -20.52 -13.87
N GLU A 61 19.88 -21.27 -13.10
CA GLU A 61 18.93 -22.26 -13.62
C GLU A 61 17.82 -21.62 -14.48
N ARG A 62 17.53 -20.33 -14.29
CA ARG A 62 16.57 -19.52 -15.04
C ARG A 62 17.22 -18.52 -16.01
N GLY A 63 18.55 -18.57 -16.18
CA GLY A 63 19.29 -17.53 -16.92
C GLY A 63 18.87 -17.32 -18.38
N GLU A 64 18.31 -18.33 -19.03
CA GLU A 64 17.61 -18.16 -20.31
C GLU A 64 16.20 -17.57 -20.14
N ASN A 65 15.55 -17.81 -19.02
CA ASN A 65 14.19 -17.37 -18.74
C ASN A 65 14.08 -15.89 -18.34
N ILE A 66 15.13 -15.24 -17.78
CA ILE A 66 15.04 -13.83 -17.39
C ILE A 66 14.96 -12.92 -18.62
N ASN A 67 15.77 -13.17 -19.63
CA ASN A 67 15.65 -12.41 -20.88
C ASN A 67 14.32 -12.68 -21.58
N ASN A 68 13.81 -13.91 -21.50
CA ASN A 68 12.49 -14.26 -22.01
C ASN A 68 11.39 -13.61 -21.16
N LEU A 69 11.52 -13.54 -19.83
CA LEU A 69 10.54 -12.91 -18.93
C LEU A 69 10.50 -11.38 -19.12
N ILE A 70 11.64 -10.73 -19.32
CA ILE A 70 11.70 -9.30 -19.64
C ILE A 70 11.02 -9.01 -20.99
N ASN A 71 11.17 -9.91 -21.96
CA ASN A 71 10.56 -9.81 -23.28
C ASN A 71 9.17 -10.44 -23.38
N GLN A 72 8.73 -11.21 -22.38
CA GLN A 72 7.38 -11.77 -22.37
C GLN A 72 6.36 -10.64 -22.19
N LYS A 73 5.47 -10.50 -23.17
CA LYS A 73 4.31 -9.59 -23.07
C LYS A 73 3.19 -10.12 -22.19
N GLU A 74 3.31 -11.33 -21.66
CA GLU A 74 2.23 -12.01 -20.94
C GLU A 74 2.67 -12.43 -19.56
N ILE A 75 1.78 -12.21 -18.57
CA ILE A 75 1.90 -12.71 -17.20
C ILE A 75 0.83 -13.77 -17.00
N LEU A 76 1.25 -14.98 -16.61
CA LEU A 76 0.34 -16.12 -16.44
C LEU A 76 -0.04 -16.28 -14.98
N PHE A 77 -1.35 -16.43 -14.75
CA PHE A 77 -1.93 -16.81 -13.48
C PHE A 77 -2.52 -18.20 -13.56
N LYS A 78 -2.24 -19.02 -12.57
CA LYS A 78 -2.81 -20.36 -12.44
C LYS A 78 -4.02 -20.31 -11.53
N GLU A 79 -5.15 -20.83 -11.97
CA GLU A 79 -6.31 -21.02 -11.13
C GLU A 79 -6.00 -22.11 -10.10
N VAL A 80 -6.03 -21.77 -8.81
CA VAL A 80 -5.72 -22.69 -7.70
C VAL A 80 -6.96 -23.14 -6.95
N PHE A 81 -8.04 -22.36 -7.00
CA PHE A 81 -9.36 -22.73 -6.49
C PHE A 81 -10.44 -22.24 -7.44
N LYS A 82 -11.48 -23.05 -7.59
CA LYS A 82 -12.66 -22.73 -8.39
C LYS A 82 -13.93 -23.08 -7.62
N ASN A 83 -14.88 -22.14 -7.59
CA ASN A 83 -16.22 -22.34 -7.05
C ASN A 83 -16.26 -22.85 -5.59
N LYS A 84 -15.27 -22.49 -4.78
CA LYS A 84 -15.32 -22.77 -3.35
C LYS A 84 -16.23 -21.74 -2.68
N ASN A 85 -17.31 -22.21 -2.06
CA ASN A 85 -18.16 -21.35 -1.25
C ASN A 85 -17.41 -20.98 0.04
N LEU A 86 -17.31 -19.68 0.32
CA LEU A 86 -16.92 -19.19 1.63
C LEU A 86 -18.17 -19.18 2.51
N THR A 87 -18.07 -19.75 3.71
CA THR A 87 -19.21 -19.85 4.64
C THR A 87 -19.86 -18.50 4.96
N ASP A 88 -19.07 -17.42 4.91
CA ASP A 88 -19.52 -16.06 5.19
C ASP A 88 -20.07 -15.30 3.97
N PHE A 89 -19.86 -15.83 2.76
CA PHE A 89 -20.37 -15.29 1.50
C PHE A 89 -21.18 -16.33 0.74
N LYS A 90 -22.25 -16.84 1.35
CA LYS A 90 -23.07 -17.94 0.81
C LYS A 90 -23.60 -17.68 -0.61
N ASP A 91 -23.87 -16.40 -0.93
CA ASP A 91 -24.38 -15.97 -2.22
C ASP A 91 -23.28 -15.69 -3.25
N TYR A 92 -22.01 -15.96 -2.92
CA TYR A 92 -20.89 -15.72 -3.81
C TYR A 92 -20.10 -16.99 -4.07
N SER A 93 -19.77 -17.23 -5.32
CA SER A 93 -18.73 -18.19 -5.70
C SER A 93 -17.35 -17.55 -5.51
N PHE A 94 -16.39 -18.34 -5.05
CA PHE A 94 -15.00 -17.92 -4.82
C PHE A 94 -14.05 -18.63 -5.76
N SER A 95 -13.19 -17.89 -6.44
CA SER A 95 -12.09 -18.42 -7.25
C SER A 95 -10.80 -17.69 -6.91
N LYS A 96 -9.66 -18.39 -6.96
CA LYS A 96 -8.34 -17.80 -6.70
C LYS A 96 -7.38 -18.11 -7.84
N TYR A 97 -6.71 -17.06 -8.34
CA TYR A 97 -5.72 -17.12 -9.42
C TYR A 97 -4.38 -16.65 -8.86
N ARG A 98 -3.35 -17.47 -8.94
CA ARG A 98 -2.02 -17.19 -8.41
C ARG A 98 -1.00 -17.08 -9.53
N THR A 99 -0.08 -16.10 -9.43
CA THR A 99 1.12 -16.06 -10.28
C THR A 99 2.37 -16.40 -9.48
N ASN A 100 3.33 -17.05 -10.16
CA ASN A 100 4.69 -17.24 -9.68
C ASN A 100 5.68 -16.32 -10.41
N ASP A 101 5.16 -15.34 -11.16
CA ASP A 101 6.01 -14.41 -11.90
C ASP A 101 6.86 -13.61 -10.90
N ILE A 102 8.16 -13.55 -11.17
CA ILE A 102 9.16 -12.84 -10.33
C ILE A 102 8.87 -11.35 -10.22
N LEU A 103 8.14 -10.79 -11.20
CA LEU A 103 7.76 -9.37 -11.22
C LEU A 103 6.80 -9.00 -10.09
N PHE A 104 6.18 -9.99 -9.44
CA PHE A 104 5.29 -9.81 -8.30
C PHE A 104 5.96 -10.11 -6.96
N ASN A 105 7.27 -10.30 -6.91
CA ASN A 105 7.98 -10.61 -5.67
C ASN A 105 8.34 -9.34 -4.89
N GLY A 106 7.87 -9.24 -3.66
CA GLY A 106 8.21 -8.14 -2.74
C GLY A 106 9.33 -8.50 -1.76
N ASN A 107 9.86 -7.50 -1.05
CA ASN A 107 11.10 -7.58 -0.26
C ASN A 107 10.92 -7.88 1.24
N ARG A 108 9.70 -8.10 1.76
CA ARG A 108 9.49 -8.25 3.22
C ARG A 108 8.70 -9.48 3.63
N GLY A 109 8.88 -10.59 2.93
CA GLY A 109 8.07 -11.79 3.21
C GLY A 109 6.66 -11.71 2.61
N ALA A 110 6.23 -10.55 2.12
CA ALA A 110 5.13 -10.43 1.20
C ALA A 110 5.66 -10.72 -0.22
N VAL A 111 4.95 -11.58 -0.94
CA VAL A 111 5.43 -12.08 -2.24
C VAL A 111 5.30 -11.03 -3.34
N GLY A 112 4.49 -9.99 -3.15
CA GLY A 112 4.42 -8.87 -4.08
C GLY A 112 3.31 -7.91 -3.74
N THR A 113 3.58 -6.63 -3.91
CA THR A 113 2.60 -5.57 -3.76
C THR A 113 2.11 -5.12 -5.12
N ALA A 114 0.81 -5.15 -5.35
CA ALA A 114 0.19 -4.62 -6.55
C ALA A 114 -1.16 -3.98 -6.21
N TYR A 115 -1.64 -3.17 -7.14
CA TYR A 115 -2.92 -2.46 -7.10
C TYR A 115 -3.71 -2.80 -8.35
N ILE A 116 -5.02 -2.82 -8.22
CA ILE A 116 -5.94 -3.25 -9.27
C ILE A 116 -7.06 -2.23 -9.45
N ASP A 117 -7.57 -2.10 -10.66
CA ASP A 117 -8.81 -1.40 -10.92
C ASP A 117 -9.54 -1.99 -12.14
N PHE A 118 -10.86 -1.77 -12.20
CA PHE A 118 -11.65 -2.10 -13.37
C PHE A 118 -11.52 -1.02 -14.44
N TYR A 119 -11.63 -1.42 -15.70
CA TYR A 119 -11.81 -0.51 -16.83
C TYR A 119 -12.63 -1.17 -17.94
N ASP A 120 -12.95 -0.39 -19.00
CA ASP A 120 -13.76 -0.87 -20.11
C ASP A 120 -15.12 -1.42 -19.65
N ASN A 121 -15.86 -0.59 -18.88
CA ASN A 121 -17.16 -0.93 -18.30
C ASN A 121 -17.13 -2.26 -17.50
N ASP A 122 -16.12 -2.42 -16.66
CA ASP A 122 -15.86 -3.63 -15.85
C ASP A 122 -15.53 -4.89 -16.67
N GLY A 123 -15.36 -4.76 -17.97
CA GLY A 123 -15.01 -5.88 -18.86
C GLY A 123 -13.56 -6.33 -18.71
N LYS A 124 -12.69 -5.47 -18.17
CA LYS A 124 -11.26 -5.70 -18.00
C LYS A 124 -10.78 -5.25 -16.63
N ILE A 125 -9.64 -5.80 -16.24
CA ILE A 125 -8.91 -5.44 -15.01
C ILE A 125 -7.53 -4.96 -15.40
N LEU A 126 -7.16 -3.80 -14.86
CA LEU A 126 -5.81 -3.29 -14.87
C LEU A 126 -5.11 -3.67 -13.56
N ILE A 127 -3.86 -4.09 -13.63
CA ILE A 127 -3.00 -4.33 -12.48
C ILE A 127 -1.71 -3.54 -12.64
N SER A 128 -1.27 -2.92 -11.55
CA SER A 128 0.05 -2.29 -11.45
C SER A 128 0.83 -2.88 -10.30
N THR A 129 2.03 -3.39 -10.53
CA THR A 129 2.94 -3.74 -9.45
C THR A 129 3.50 -2.47 -8.79
N TYR A 130 4.02 -2.60 -7.56
CA TYR A 130 4.61 -1.46 -6.84
C TYR A 130 5.79 -0.81 -7.58
N ASP A 131 6.46 -1.55 -8.44
CA ASP A 131 7.62 -1.11 -9.24
C ASP A 131 7.26 -0.62 -10.66
N GLY A 132 5.95 -0.49 -10.97
CA GLY A 132 5.49 0.16 -12.18
C GLY A 132 5.34 -0.73 -13.40
N ILE A 133 5.13 -2.02 -13.22
CA ILE A 133 4.72 -2.91 -14.30
C ILE A 133 3.20 -2.89 -14.40
N PHE A 134 2.69 -2.48 -15.55
CA PHE A 134 1.27 -2.47 -15.86
C PHE A 134 0.91 -3.67 -16.72
N ALA A 135 -0.25 -4.25 -16.46
CA ALA A 135 -0.81 -5.31 -17.27
C ALA A 135 -2.33 -5.33 -17.17
N PHE A 136 -3.00 -5.88 -18.16
CA PHE A 136 -4.44 -6.02 -18.16
C PHE A 136 -4.89 -7.44 -18.53
N ALA A 137 -6.09 -7.79 -18.08
CA ALA A 137 -6.78 -9.01 -18.46
C ALA A 137 -8.27 -8.76 -18.66
N LYS A 138 -8.91 -9.57 -19.50
CA LYS A 138 -10.38 -9.63 -19.58
C LYS A 138 -10.92 -10.30 -18.31
N LEU A 139 -12.00 -9.77 -17.73
CA LEU A 139 -12.64 -10.33 -16.53
C LEU A 139 -13.04 -11.81 -16.71
N GLY A 140 -13.38 -12.22 -17.94
CA GLY A 140 -13.68 -13.60 -18.28
C GLY A 140 -12.46 -14.53 -18.35
N ASN A 141 -11.24 -14.01 -18.35
CA ASN A 141 -9.99 -14.76 -18.46
C ASN A 141 -8.85 -14.17 -17.65
N LEU A 142 -8.90 -14.36 -16.35
CA LEU A 142 -7.86 -13.89 -15.41
C LEU A 142 -6.61 -14.78 -15.36
N LYS A 143 -6.52 -15.80 -16.21
CA LYS A 143 -5.34 -16.68 -16.32
C LYS A 143 -4.20 -16.03 -17.11
N LYS A 144 -4.50 -14.97 -17.88
CA LYS A 144 -3.55 -14.36 -18.79
C LYS A 144 -3.69 -12.84 -18.75
N PHE A 145 -2.65 -12.18 -18.26
CA PHE A 145 -2.51 -10.72 -18.31
C PHE A 145 -1.53 -10.33 -19.41
N THR A 146 -1.86 -9.30 -20.16
CA THR A 146 -0.99 -8.70 -21.17
C THR A 146 -0.31 -7.48 -20.58
N LYS A 147 1.01 -7.41 -20.62
CA LYS A 147 1.78 -6.24 -20.18
C LYS A 147 1.54 -5.06 -21.09
N ILE A 148 1.55 -3.88 -20.49
CA ILE A 148 1.47 -2.60 -21.19
C ILE A 148 2.80 -1.88 -21.00
N ASP A 149 3.44 -1.48 -22.07
CA ASP A 149 4.65 -0.66 -22.01
C ASP A 149 4.31 0.75 -21.52
N SER A 150 5.28 1.43 -20.91
CA SER A 150 5.06 2.79 -20.39
C SER A 150 6.35 3.59 -20.30
N ASN A 151 6.21 4.92 -20.22
CA ASN A 151 7.31 5.84 -19.93
C ASN A 151 7.55 6.06 -18.42
N ILE A 152 6.96 5.24 -17.53
CA ILE A 152 7.04 5.46 -16.08
C ILE A 152 8.47 5.62 -15.57
N ASN A 153 9.42 4.90 -16.14
CA ASN A 153 10.84 4.96 -15.78
C ASN A 153 11.48 6.33 -16.03
N THR A 154 10.93 7.13 -16.95
CA THR A 154 11.41 8.49 -17.22
C THR A 154 10.98 9.49 -16.16
N LEU A 155 9.84 9.21 -15.50
CA LEU A 155 9.25 10.04 -14.45
C LEU A 155 9.79 9.67 -13.09
N ILE A 156 10.08 8.38 -12.87
CA ILE A 156 10.57 7.82 -11.62
C ILE A 156 12.06 7.51 -11.76
N LYS A 157 12.88 8.57 -11.75
CA LYS A 157 14.35 8.49 -11.79
C LYS A 157 14.90 8.19 -10.40
N TYR A 158 14.54 7.04 -9.84
CA TYR A 158 14.85 6.80 -8.45
C TYR A 158 15.25 5.35 -8.20
N GLU A 159 16.53 5.12 -7.93
CA GLU A 159 17.11 3.78 -7.77
C GLU A 159 16.40 2.90 -6.74
N LYS A 160 15.95 3.48 -5.62
CA LYS A 160 15.28 2.72 -4.55
C LYS A 160 13.82 2.38 -4.84
N PHE A 161 13.18 3.01 -5.82
CA PHE A 161 11.82 2.73 -6.23
C PHE A 161 11.64 1.25 -6.60
N TYR A 162 12.63 0.67 -7.26
CA TYR A 162 12.61 -0.73 -7.69
C TYR A 162 13.00 -1.74 -6.60
N PHE A 163 13.56 -1.30 -5.49
CA PHE A 163 14.12 -2.19 -4.48
C PHE A 163 13.29 -2.33 -3.21
N HIS A 164 12.23 -1.53 -3.06
CA HIS A 164 11.48 -1.55 -1.82
C HIS A 164 10.04 -1.07 -2.03
N GLU A 165 9.08 -1.95 -1.73
CA GLU A 165 7.64 -1.70 -1.87
C GLU A 165 7.13 -0.44 -1.13
N GLN A 166 7.87 0.05 -0.16
CA GLN A 166 7.53 1.27 0.58
C GLN A 166 7.73 2.54 -0.23
N TYR A 167 8.56 2.52 -1.29
CA TYR A 167 8.79 3.68 -2.15
C TYR A 167 7.93 3.72 -3.40
N GLY A 168 7.43 2.58 -3.83
CA GLY A 168 6.78 2.41 -5.12
C GLY A 168 5.41 3.06 -5.27
N ILE A 169 4.70 2.56 -6.27
CA ILE A 169 3.29 2.87 -6.50
C ILE A 169 2.49 2.53 -5.24
N LYS A 170 1.51 3.37 -4.94
CA LYS A 170 0.66 3.29 -3.76
C LYS A 170 -0.80 3.10 -4.09
N ASP A 171 -1.20 3.45 -5.31
CA ASP A 171 -2.55 3.26 -5.79
C ASP A 171 -2.68 3.51 -7.28
N ILE A 172 -3.70 2.92 -7.89
CA ILE A 172 -4.19 3.24 -9.23
C ILE A 172 -5.69 3.52 -9.17
N LEU A 173 -6.14 4.47 -9.99
CA LEU A 173 -7.55 4.78 -10.20
C LEU A 173 -7.82 4.93 -11.69
N VAL A 174 -8.81 4.21 -12.17
CA VAL A 174 -9.35 4.38 -13.52
C VAL A 174 -10.63 5.22 -13.45
N ASP A 175 -10.68 6.31 -14.22
CA ASP A 175 -11.84 7.16 -14.37
C ASP A 175 -12.14 7.37 -15.87
N GLY A 176 -13.05 6.59 -16.40
CA GLY A 176 -13.29 6.51 -17.85
C GLY A 176 -12.05 6.03 -18.58
N ASP A 177 -11.49 6.87 -19.45
CA ASP A 177 -10.27 6.59 -20.18
C ASP A 177 -8.99 7.09 -19.47
N ASP A 178 -9.13 7.76 -18.33
CA ASP A 178 -7.99 8.30 -17.59
C ASP A 178 -7.51 7.32 -16.52
N LEU A 179 -6.22 7.05 -16.49
CA LEU A 179 -5.53 6.31 -15.44
C LEU A 179 -4.74 7.28 -14.59
N TYR A 180 -5.01 7.29 -13.29
CA TYR A 180 -4.24 8.00 -12.28
C TYR A 180 -3.42 7.01 -11.46
N VAL A 181 -2.15 7.33 -11.22
CA VAL A 181 -1.23 6.48 -10.46
C VAL A 181 -0.53 7.32 -9.41
N SER A 182 -0.66 6.94 -8.15
CA SER A 182 0.05 7.60 -7.05
C SER A 182 1.32 6.85 -6.68
N PHE A 183 2.34 7.60 -6.28
CA PHE A 183 3.60 7.03 -5.84
C PHE A 183 4.38 8.00 -4.94
N ILE A 184 5.38 7.47 -4.23
CA ILE A 184 6.32 8.29 -3.48
C ILE A 184 7.40 8.81 -4.41
N GLY A 185 7.42 10.14 -4.59
CA GLY A 185 8.43 10.84 -5.35
C GLY A 185 9.65 11.21 -4.51
N LYS A 186 10.75 11.50 -5.19
CA LYS A 186 11.96 12.05 -4.60
C LYS A 186 12.32 13.35 -5.33
N ARG A 187 12.50 14.41 -4.56
CA ARG A 187 13.05 15.69 -5.04
C ARG A 187 14.56 15.70 -4.86
N LYS A 188 15.20 16.77 -5.32
CA LYS A 188 16.61 17.05 -5.01
C LYS A 188 16.82 17.02 -3.48
N ASN A 189 18.05 16.72 -3.05
CA ASN A 189 18.47 16.70 -1.63
C ASN A 189 17.75 15.66 -0.74
N ASP A 190 17.37 14.50 -1.30
CA ASP A 190 16.72 13.41 -0.55
C ASP A 190 15.43 13.84 0.18
N CYS A 191 14.67 14.75 -0.41
CA CYS A 191 13.37 15.16 0.07
C CYS A 191 12.27 14.36 -0.64
N TYR A 192 11.37 13.71 0.14
CA TYR A 192 10.34 12.82 -0.36
C TYR A 192 8.97 13.49 -0.38
N ASP A 193 8.20 13.24 -1.42
CA ASP A 193 6.87 13.77 -1.63
C ASP A 193 5.91 12.70 -2.16
N LEU A 194 4.66 13.08 -2.32
CA LEU A 194 3.66 12.26 -3.01
C LEU A 194 3.33 12.90 -4.34
N LYS A 195 3.24 12.05 -5.36
CA LYS A 195 2.89 12.45 -6.73
C LYS A 195 1.75 11.59 -7.26
N ILE A 196 0.99 12.17 -8.14
CA ILE A 196 0.05 11.49 -9.01
C ILE A 196 0.49 11.77 -10.44
N ILE A 197 0.60 10.73 -11.25
CA ILE A 197 0.78 10.81 -12.70
C ILE A 197 -0.50 10.31 -13.38
N THR A 198 -0.72 10.73 -14.60
CA THR A 198 -1.89 10.32 -15.37
C THR A 198 -1.52 9.99 -16.80
N SER A 199 -2.25 9.04 -17.39
CA SER A 199 -2.18 8.67 -18.80
C SER A 199 -3.58 8.35 -19.30
N LYS A 200 -3.84 8.55 -20.59
CA LYS A 200 -4.97 7.85 -21.22
C LYS A 200 -4.67 6.35 -21.27
N ILE A 201 -5.69 5.53 -20.99
CA ILE A 201 -5.54 4.07 -21.10
C ILE A 201 -5.37 3.68 -22.54
N ASN A 202 -4.24 3.07 -22.85
CA ASN A 202 -3.94 2.45 -24.12
C ASN A 202 -3.24 1.12 -23.83
N GLU A 203 -3.80 0.04 -24.34
CA GLU A 203 -3.31 -1.32 -24.06
C GLU A 203 -1.93 -1.62 -24.67
N ASN A 204 -1.44 -0.77 -25.58
CA ASN A 204 -0.10 -0.89 -26.15
C ASN A 204 0.95 -0.08 -25.38
N TYR A 205 0.57 1.13 -24.91
CA TYR A 205 1.52 2.04 -24.28
C TYR A 205 0.83 3.07 -23.39
N LEU A 206 1.31 3.24 -22.17
CA LEU A 206 0.86 4.27 -21.23
C LEU A 206 1.86 5.43 -21.23
N ASP A 207 1.40 6.59 -21.71
CA ASP A 207 2.20 7.82 -21.75
C ASP A 207 1.87 8.72 -20.58
N PHE A 208 2.52 8.46 -19.44
CA PHE A 208 2.28 9.18 -18.21
C PHE A 208 2.85 10.60 -18.23
N GLN A 209 2.08 11.51 -17.64
CA GLN A 209 2.47 12.88 -17.34
C GLN A 209 2.23 13.19 -15.86
N LEU A 210 2.99 14.14 -15.31
CA LEU A 210 2.75 14.60 -13.94
C LEU A 210 1.39 15.29 -13.86
N PHE A 211 0.52 14.76 -13.00
CA PHE A 211 -0.79 15.33 -12.73
C PHE A 211 -0.78 16.22 -11.50
N TYR A 212 -0.25 15.73 -10.38
CA TYR A 212 -0.21 16.43 -9.10
C TYR A 212 1.07 16.09 -8.34
N GLN A 213 1.51 17.02 -7.54
CA GLN A 213 2.62 16.85 -6.60
C GLN A 213 2.31 17.64 -5.33
N THR A 214 2.53 17.04 -4.15
CA THR A 214 2.38 17.76 -2.86
C THR A 214 3.26 19.00 -2.82
N LEU A 215 2.76 20.08 -2.22
CA LEU A 215 3.51 21.35 -2.13
C LEU A 215 4.82 21.18 -1.38
N ASN A 216 4.77 20.44 -0.28
CA ASN A 216 5.90 20.18 0.59
C ASN A 216 6.55 18.83 0.26
N CYS A 217 7.73 18.60 0.78
CA CYS A 217 8.37 17.29 0.87
C CYS A 217 8.98 17.10 2.26
N VAL A 218 9.24 15.84 2.63
CA VAL A 218 9.84 15.47 3.92
C VAL A 218 11.28 15.07 3.69
N ASP A 219 12.21 15.76 4.36
CA ASP A 219 13.63 15.46 4.28
C ASP A 219 13.92 14.08 4.90
N LYS A 220 14.78 13.31 4.28
CA LYS A 220 15.27 12.04 4.78
C LYS A 220 15.89 12.16 6.17
N ASN A 221 16.59 13.25 6.41
CA ASN A 221 17.31 13.53 7.66
C ASN A 221 16.45 14.26 8.70
N ASN A 222 15.12 14.17 8.59
CA ASN A 222 14.22 14.78 9.57
C ASN A 222 14.43 14.20 10.99
N SER A 223 14.02 14.97 12.01
CA SER A 223 14.21 14.62 13.43
C SER A 223 13.46 13.39 13.90
N HIS A 224 12.57 12.82 13.08
CA HIS A 224 11.74 11.66 13.39
C HIS A 224 12.28 10.35 12.81
N GLY A 225 13.45 10.39 12.18
CA GLY A 225 14.16 9.26 11.62
C GLY A 225 14.16 9.21 10.08
N TYR A 226 15.07 8.45 9.55
CA TYR A 226 15.34 8.35 8.10
C TYR A 226 14.33 7.46 7.32
N TRP A 227 13.22 7.12 7.92
CA TRP A 227 12.14 6.36 7.28
C TRP A 227 11.04 7.28 6.71
N ALA A 228 11.43 8.42 6.14
CA ALA A 228 10.51 9.42 5.59
C ALA A 228 9.53 8.88 4.54
N HIS A 229 9.84 7.75 3.91
CA HIS A 229 8.98 7.09 2.93
C HIS A 229 7.89 6.19 3.55
N GLN A 230 7.90 5.96 4.85
CA GLN A 230 6.87 5.17 5.52
C GLN A 230 5.67 6.05 5.92
N GLY A 231 4.48 5.43 5.95
CA GLY A 231 3.28 6.15 6.32
C GLY A 231 2.83 7.12 5.24
N ALA A 232 2.84 6.69 3.98
CA ALA A 232 2.54 7.54 2.84
C ALA A 232 1.05 7.79 2.61
N GLY A 233 0.16 6.84 2.97
CA GLY A 233 -1.21 6.85 2.49
C GLY A 233 -1.23 6.68 0.96
N ALA A 234 -1.64 7.71 0.27
CA ALA A 234 -1.62 7.89 -1.18
C ALA A 234 -2.74 7.17 -1.95
N ARG A 235 -3.85 6.87 -1.30
CA ARG A 235 -5.06 6.36 -1.94
C ARG A 235 -5.73 7.47 -2.75
N ILE A 236 -6.19 7.15 -3.95
CA ILE A 236 -6.93 8.05 -4.85
C ILE A 236 -8.38 7.55 -4.91
N PHE A 237 -9.35 8.48 -4.90
CA PHE A 237 -10.75 8.15 -5.08
C PHE A 237 -11.45 9.24 -5.90
N LYS A 238 -12.38 8.88 -6.77
CA LYS A 238 -13.19 9.86 -7.52
C LYS A 238 -14.22 10.50 -6.60
N LEU A 239 -14.14 11.81 -6.39
CA LEU A 239 -15.14 12.56 -5.63
C LEU A 239 -16.34 12.92 -6.51
N ASP A 240 -16.06 13.54 -7.66
CA ASP A 240 -17.03 13.96 -8.67
C ASP A 240 -16.34 14.12 -10.03
N GLU A 241 -17.05 14.62 -11.04
CA GLU A 241 -16.52 14.78 -12.41
C GLU A 241 -15.35 15.79 -12.52
N THR A 242 -15.14 16.59 -11.50
CA THR A 242 -14.14 17.68 -11.50
C THR A 242 -13.07 17.52 -10.43
N ASN A 243 -13.25 16.59 -9.50
CA ASN A 243 -12.38 16.48 -8.33
C ASN A 243 -12.06 15.03 -7.97
N LEU A 244 -10.82 14.81 -7.55
CA LEU A 244 -10.35 13.59 -6.90
C LEU A 244 -10.19 13.83 -5.39
N LEU A 245 -10.39 12.80 -4.59
CA LEU A 245 -9.88 12.71 -3.22
C LEU A 245 -8.50 12.02 -3.25
N PHE A 246 -7.61 12.51 -2.41
CA PHE A 246 -6.28 11.96 -2.28
C PHE A 246 -5.87 11.90 -0.81
N SER A 247 -5.59 10.72 -0.30
CA SER A 247 -5.09 10.57 1.06
C SER A 247 -3.58 10.73 1.11
N THR A 248 -3.07 11.40 2.13
CA THR A 248 -1.63 11.57 2.36
C THR A 248 -1.29 11.19 3.79
N GLY A 249 -0.25 10.41 3.97
CA GLY A 249 0.25 10.10 5.30
C GLY A 249 1.23 11.15 5.83
N ASP A 250 1.68 10.97 7.07
CA ASP A 250 2.56 11.90 7.76
C ASP A 250 4.06 11.71 7.47
N PHE A 251 4.42 10.68 6.71
CA PHE A 251 5.80 10.28 6.43
C PHE A 251 6.65 10.14 7.70
N ARG A 252 6.03 9.75 8.81
CA ARG A 252 6.59 9.74 10.17
C ARG A 252 7.03 11.09 10.71
N ASN A 253 6.83 12.17 9.98
CA ASN A 253 6.97 13.53 10.47
C ASN A 253 5.63 14.01 11.06
N ARG A 254 5.33 13.46 12.23
CA ARG A 254 4.03 13.50 12.90
C ARG A 254 3.43 14.91 13.04
N PRO A 255 4.20 15.98 13.38
CA PRO A 255 3.64 17.34 13.49
C PRO A 255 3.00 17.85 12.21
N LEU A 256 3.42 17.37 11.02
CA LEU A 256 2.86 17.80 9.74
C LEU A 256 1.37 17.46 9.63
N ALA A 257 0.90 16.44 10.32
CA ALA A 257 -0.52 16.06 10.30
C ALA A 257 -1.42 17.15 10.86
N GLN A 258 -0.94 17.97 11.82
CA GLN A 258 -1.67 19.10 12.41
C GLN A 258 -1.41 20.44 11.72
N ASN A 259 -0.39 20.53 10.87
CA ASN A 259 -0.08 21.76 10.14
C ASN A 259 -0.94 21.87 8.87
N LEU A 260 -1.86 22.84 8.80
CA LEU A 260 -2.75 23.04 7.65
C LEU A 260 -2.03 23.55 6.40
N GLU A 261 -0.84 24.11 6.51
CA GLU A 261 -0.01 24.51 5.37
C GLU A 261 0.75 23.34 4.74
N SER A 262 0.72 22.17 5.40
CA SER A 262 1.31 20.93 4.90
C SER A 262 0.27 20.05 4.20
N ASN A 263 0.66 19.44 3.09
CA ASN A 263 -0.16 18.40 2.45
C ASN A 263 -0.03 17.01 3.09
N PHE A 264 0.78 16.84 4.14
CA PHE A 264 0.99 15.55 4.80
C PHE A 264 0.05 15.32 5.97
N GLY A 265 -0.43 14.07 6.13
CA GLY A 265 -1.42 13.71 7.14
C GLY A 265 -2.80 14.30 6.86
N LYS A 266 -3.25 14.24 5.61
CA LYS A 266 -4.47 14.88 5.09
C LYS A 266 -5.30 13.93 4.22
N ILE A 267 -6.58 14.26 4.09
CA ILE A 267 -7.37 13.91 2.90
C ILE A 267 -7.55 15.21 2.12
N LEU A 268 -7.10 15.21 0.87
CA LEU A 268 -7.11 16.35 -0.03
C LEU A 268 -8.20 16.18 -1.08
N LYS A 269 -8.84 17.28 -1.48
CA LYS A 269 -9.65 17.38 -2.68
C LYS A 269 -8.80 18.06 -3.76
N ILE A 270 -8.55 17.37 -4.86
CA ILE A 270 -7.73 17.88 -5.97
C ILE A 270 -8.64 18.13 -7.17
N ASN A 271 -8.68 19.38 -7.63
CA ASN A 271 -9.41 19.71 -8.85
C ASN A 271 -8.68 19.19 -10.10
N ILE A 272 -9.38 18.40 -10.92
CA ILE A 272 -8.79 17.73 -12.10
C ILE A 272 -8.22 18.73 -13.11
N LYS A 273 -8.88 19.87 -13.33
CA LYS A 273 -8.45 20.88 -14.32
C LYS A 273 -7.35 21.78 -13.80
N SER A 274 -7.53 22.38 -12.63
CA SER A 274 -6.60 23.38 -12.09
C SER A 274 -5.42 22.76 -11.31
N LYS A 275 -5.51 21.48 -10.95
CA LYS A 275 -4.53 20.75 -10.10
C LYS A 275 -4.37 21.34 -8.70
N LYS A 276 -5.24 22.26 -8.29
CA LYS A 276 -5.26 22.82 -6.94
C LYS A 276 -5.82 21.81 -5.97
N ALA A 277 -5.22 21.76 -4.78
CA ALA A 277 -5.66 20.88 -3.70
C ALA A 277 -6.17 21.69 -2.51
N ASP A 278 -7.34 21.32 -1.99
CA ASP A 278 -7.93 21.82 -0.76
C ASP A 278 -7.89 20.73 0.33
N VAL A 279 -7.68 21.12 1.59
CA VAL A 279 -7.72 20.18 2.71
C VAL A 279 -9.16 19.88 3.10
N VAL A 280 -9.58 18.62 2.97
CA VAL A 280 -10.89 18.13 3.41
C VAL A 280 -10.86 17.73 4.88
N SER A 281 -9.81 17.02 5.28
CA SER A 281 -9.56 16.66 6.68
C SER A 281 -8.06 16.55 6.97
N TYR A 282 -7.68 16.64 8.24
CA TYR A 282 -6.32 16.59 8.71
C TYR A 282 -6.19 15.80 10.03
N GLY A 283 -4.98 15.66 10.51
CA GLY A 283 -4.74 14.85 11.69
C GLY A 283 -4.78 13.35 11.37
N HIS A 284 -4.31 12.97 10.19
CA HIS A 284 -4.17 11.60 9.73
C HIS A 284 -2.72 11.11 9.82
N ARG A 285 -2.54 9.82 10.12
CA ARG A 285 -1.22 9.18 10.18
C ARG A 285 -0.81 8.52 8.87
N ASN A 286 -1.59 7.52 8.44
CA ASN A 286 -1.30 6.70 7.28
C ASN A 286 -2.60 6.08 6.71
N PRO A 287 -3.46 6.88 6.08
CA PRO A 287 -4.72 6.39 5.53
C PRO A 287 -4.47 5.51 4.30
N GLN A 288 -4.94 4.25 4.37
CA GLN A 288 -4.69 3.21 3.37
C GLN A 288 -5.91 2.88 2.51
N GLY A 289 -7.11 3.16 2.98
CA GLY A 289 -8.35 2.99 2.23
C GLY A 289 -9.16 4.28 2.26
N LEU A 290 -9.89 4.53 1.18
CA LEU A 290 -10.67 5.75 0.99
C LEU A 290 -11.93 5.44 0.18
N TYR A 291 -13.09 5.80 0.71
CA TYR A 291 -14.37 5.66 0.06
C TYR A 291 -15.22 6.92 0.25
N TYR A 292 -15.88 7.38 -0.80
CA TYR A 292 -16.85 8.48 -0.74
C TYR A 292 -18.24 8.02 -1.15
N SER A 293 -19.20 8.16 -0.26
CA SER A 293 -20.62 8.00 -0.58
C SER A 293 -21.20 9.31 -1.11
N LYS A 294 -21.36 9.40 -2.43
CA LYS A 294 -21.99 10.57 -3.06
C LYS A 294 -23.44 10.74 -2.60
N LYS A 295 -24.17 9.63 -2.46
CA LYS A 295 -25.60 9.61 -2.08
C LYS A 295 -25.83 10.13 -0.66
N LEU A 296 -24.96 9.77 0.29
CA LEU A 296 -25.10 10.06 1.72
C LEU A 296 -24.10 11.13 2.20
N ASN A 297 -23.26 11.63 1.30
CA ASN A 297 -22.29 12.69 1.53
C ASN A 297 -21.40 12.45 2.76
N PHE A 298 -20.71 11.30 2.77
CA PHE A 298 -19.69 11.01 3.77
C PHE A 298 -18.46 10.38 3.13
N ILE A 299 -17.30 10.56 3.76
CA ILE A 299 -16.07 9.83 3.47
C ILE A 299 -15.85 8.80 4.58
N LEU A 300 -15.55 7.56 4.21
CA LEU A 300 -14.91 6.57 5.06
C LEU A 300 -13.44 6.48 4.72
N SER A 301 -12.59 6.43 5.72
CA SER A 301 -11.18 6.12 5.56
C SER A 301 -10.72 5.07 6.56
N THR A 302 -9.78 4.25 6.13
CA THR A 302 -9.07 3.30 6.99
C THR A 302 -7.66 3.79 7.21
N GLU A 303 -7.16 3.69 8.42
CA GLU A 303 -5.90 4.32 8.80
C GLU A 303 -5.05 3.44 9.71
N HIS A 304 -3.77 3.26 9.36
CA HIS A 304 -2.82 2.62 10.25
C HIS A 304 -2.49 3.50 11.45
N GLY A 305 -2.78 3.01 12.62
CA GLY A 305 -2.29 3.57 13.87
C GLY A 305 -0.81 3.25 14.15
N PRO A 306 -0.28 3.71 15.29
CA PRO A 306 0.96 3.18 15.84
C PRO A 306 0.73 1.75 16.39
N LYS A 307 1.51 1.28 17.35
CA LYS A 307 1.31 -0.04 17.96
C LYS A 307 -0.10 -0.15 18.55
N GLY A 308 -0.96 -0.91 17.91
CA GLY A 308 -2.41 -0.86 18.12
C GLY A 308 -3.02 0.41 17.48
N GLY A 309 -4.33 0.59 17.53
CA GLY A 309 -5.01 1.83 17.13
C GLY A 309 -5.12 2.06 15.62
N ASP A 310 -5.19 1.02 14.79
CA ASP A 310 -5.71 1.15 13.44
C ASP A 310 -7.18 1.58 13.52
N GLU A 311 -7.63 2.45 12.61
CA GLU A 311 -8.91 3.13 12.71
C GLU A 311 -9.75 3.03 11.45
N ILE A 312 -11.07 2.98 11.65
CA ILE A 312 -12.08 3.25 10.62
C ILE A 312 -12.67 4.61 10.97
N ASN A 313 -12.42 5.59 10.14
CA ASN A 313 -12.84 6.97 10.33
C ASN A 313 -14.00 7.33 9.40
N ILE A 314 -14.92 8.17 9.89
CA ILE A 314 -16.00 8.72 9.07
C ILE A 314 -16.04 10.25 9.14
N ASN A 315 -16.17 10.86 7.97
CA ASN A 315 -16.33 12.31 7.82
C ASN A 315 -17.67 12.60 7.15
N HIS A 316 -18.68 12.97 7.95
CA HIS A 316 -19.98 13.40 7.43
C HIS A 316 -19.89 14.82 6.89
N ASN A 317 -20.54 15.08 5.75
CA ASN A 317 -20.55 16.36 5.05
C ASN A 317 -19.11 16.93 4.85
N PRO A 318 -18.21 16.16 4.22
CA PRO A 318 -16.77 16.41 4.24
C PRO A 318 -16.37 17.72 3.58
N LEU A 319 -17.22 18.29 2.72
CA LEU A 319 -16.94 19.54 2.00
C LEU A 319 -17.46 20.79 2.71
N LEU A 320 -18.23 20.66 3.80
CA LEU A 320 -18.76 21.79 4.55
C LEU A 320 -17.75 22.38 5.54
N LYS A 321 -16.97 21.52 6.19
CA LYS A 321 -16.03 21.93 7.23
C LYS A 321 -14.85 20.96 7.29
N THR A 322 -13.64 21.51 7.28
CA THR A 322 -12.42 20.73 7.50
C THR A 322 -12.40 20.16 8.92
N LYS A 323 -12.27 18.83 9.05
CA LYS A 323 -12.29 18.12 10.33
C LYS A 323 -10.90 17.63 10.71
N ASN A 324 -10.66 17.56 12.04
CA ASN A 324 -9.41 17.07 12.61
C ASN A 324 -9.62 15.69 13.24
N PHE A 325 -8.86 14.68 12.78
CA PHE A 325 -8.90 13.31 13.28
C PHE A 325 -7.87 13.03 14.39
N GLY A 326 -7.16 14.05 14.84
CA GLY A 326 -6.44 14.06 16.11
C GLY A 326 -4.99 13.58 16.09
N TRP A 327 -4.56 12.81 15.10
CA TRP A 327 -3.15 12.39 15.02
C TRP A 327 -2.21 13.59 14.89
N PRO A 328 -1.06 13.65 15.59
CA PRO A 328 -0.54 12.70 16.57
C PRO A 328 -0.87 13.08 18.03
N ILE A 329 -1.74 14.07 18.25
CA ILE A 329 -2.10 14.52 19.58
C ILE A 329 -2.87 13.46 20.34
N SER A 330 -3.83 12.82 19.64
CA SER A 330 -4.59 11.70 20.18
C SER A 330 -4.45 10.45 19.31
N SER A 331 -4.54 9.27 19.93
CA SER A 331 -4.52 7.97 19.28
C SER A 331 -4.92 6.89 20.26
N TYR A 332 -5.58 5.83 19.79
CA TYR A 332 -5.85 4.63 20.57
C TYR A 332 -4.67 3.67 20.66
N GLY A 333 -3.68 3.84 19.77
CA GLY A 333 -2.44 3.07 19.79
C GLY A 333 -1.38 3.62 20.75
N GLU A 334 -0.22 2.96 20.76
CA GLU A 334 0.92 3.26 21.62
C GLU A 334 2.19 3.46 20.80
N HIS A 335 3.20 4.08 21.37
CA HIS A 335 4.51 4.16 20.74
C HIS A 335 5.14 2.76 20.58
N TYR A 336 5.83 2.52 19.44
CA TYR A 336 6.51 1.25 19.20
C TYR A 336 7.69 1.00 20.14
N ALA A 337 8.44 2.04 20.49
CA ALA A 337 9.58 1.95 21.38
C ALA A 337 9.26 2.51 22.76
N LYS A 338 9.81 1.88 23.80
CA LYS A 338 9.66 2.35 25.19
C LYS A 338 10.46 3.62 25.48
N HIS A 339 11.49 3.93 24.69
CA HIS A 339 12.42 5.02 24.92
C HIS A 339 12.47 5.98 23.73
N TYR A 340 11.45 6.82 23.60
CA TYR A 340 11.48 7.97 22.70
C TYR A 340 12.05 9.19 23.41
N SER A 341 12.69 10.10 22.65
CA SER A 341 13.14 11.38 23.18
C SER A 341 11.97 12.22 23.69
N LYS A 342 12.23 13.09 24.66
CA LYS A 342 11.23 14.03 25.19
C LYS A 342 10.57 14.83 24.06
N LYS A 343 11.33 15.20 23.02
CA LYS A 343 10.85 15.90 21.85
C LYS A 343 9.79 15.09 21.11
N ILE A 344 10.07 13.81 20.78
CA ILE A 344 9.10 12.95 20.08
C ILE A 344 7.83 12.76 20.91
N LEU A 345 7.95 12.59 22.23
CA LEU A 345 6.79 12.43 23.12
C LEU A 345 5.95 13.72 23.20
N SER A 346 6.57 14.90 23.18
CA SER A 346 5.85 16.18 23.17
C SER A 346 5.14 16.45 21.85
N GLU A 347 5.75 16.06 20.73
CA GLU A 347 5.19 16.24 19.38
C GLU A 347 4.09 15.20 19.06
N ALA A 348 4.10 14.06 19.74
CA ALA A 348 3.12 12.99 19.58
C ALA A 348 2.69 12.40 20.93
N PRO A 349 1.88 13.11 21.70
CA PRO A 349 1.50 12.70 23.05
C PRO A 349 0.57 11.48 23.09
N LEU A 350 -0.06 11.11 21.96
CA LEU A 350 -0.94 9.94 21.81
C LEU A 350 -1.98 9.81 22.95
N LYS A 351 -2.65 10.90 23.25
CA LYS A 351 -3.69 10.94 24.30
C LYS A 351 -4.86 10.07 23.90
N LYS A 352 -5.38 9.27 24.82
CA LYS A 352 -6.55 8.42 24.56
C LYS A 352 -7.84 9.25 24.50
N SER A 353 -8.80 8.83 23.65
CA SER A 353 -10.07 9.52 23.33
C SER A 353 -9.87 10.81 22.50
N HIS A 354 -10.16 10.73 21.22
CA HIS A 354 -10.14 11.87 20.31
C HIS A 354 -11.13 12.93 20.73
N LYS A 355 -12.36 12.55 21.05
CA LYS A 355 -13.45 13.44 21.46
C LYS A 355 -13.11 14.30 22.67
N LYS A 356 -12.41 13.74 23.67
CA LYS A 356 -12.00 14.48 24.89
C LYS A 356 -11.10 15.67 24.57
N TYR A 357 -10.39 15.61 23.45
CA TYR A 357 -9.46 16.65 23.01
C TYR A 357 -9.99 17.46 21.82
N GLY A 358 -11.30 17.32 21.49
CA GLY A 358 -11.96 18.12 20.46
C GLY A 358 -11.76 17.62 19.04
N PHE A 359 -11.36 16.36 18.87
CA PHE A 359 -11.17 15.72 17.58
C PHE A 359 -12.32 14.79 17.21
N GLU A 360 -12.39 14.39 15.94
CA GLU A 360 -13.36 13.41 15.46
C GLU A 360 -13.01 12.01 15.99
N GLU A 361 -14.02 11.30 16.52
CA GLU A 361 -13.85 9.93 16.99
C GLU A 361 -13.95 8.94 15.80
N PRO A 362 -13.11 7.87 15.77
CA PRO A 362 -13.26 6.81 14.81
C PRO A 362 -14.55 6.01 15.06
N LEU A 363 -15.15 5.48 14.00
CA LEU A 363 -16.23 4.50 14.12
C LEU A 363 -15.78 3.24 14.87
N LYS A 364 -14.52 2.87 14.67
CA LYS A 364 -13.88 1.74 15.34
C LYS A 364 -12.37 1.90 15.32
N TYR A 365 -11.73 1.47 16.38
CA TYR A 365 -10.29 1.23 16.41
C TYR A 365 -9.99 -0.24 16.71
N PHE A 366 -8.79 -0.69 16.32
CA PHE A 366 -8.32 -2.06 16.51
C PHE A 366 -7.10 -2.06 17.43
N ASN A 367 -7.14 -2.93 18.44
CA ASN A 367 -6.01 -3.19 19.34
C ASN A 367 -6.03 -4.68 19.70
N PRO A 368 -5.07 -5.48 19.17
CA PRO A 368 -3.93 -5.09 18.35
C PRO A 368 -4.32 -4.49 16.98
N SER A 369 -3.36 -3.83 16.33
CA SER A 369 -3.52 -3.37 14.93
C SER A 369 -3.68 -4.55 13.99
N ILE A 370 -4.53 -4.40 12.98
CA ILE A 370 -4.78 -5.42 11.96
C ILE A 370 -4.01 -5.17 10.66
N GLY A 371 -3.21 -4.09 10.60
CA GLY A 371 -2.62 -3.67 9.32
C GLY A 371 -3.69 -3.29 8.31
N ILE A 372 -4.63 -2.44 8.71
CA ILE A 372 -5.83 -2.09 7.93
C ILE A 372 -5.46 -1.56 6.54
N SER A 373 -6.16 -1.98 5.50
CA SER A 373 -5.89 -1.58 4.10
C SER A 373 -7.11 -0.98 3.42
N GLU A 374 -7.42 -1.40 2.21
CA GLU A 374 -8.51 -0.89 1.39
C GLU A 374 -9.89 -1.06 2.03
N ILE A 375 -10.82 -0.19 1.63
CA ILE A 375 -12.24 -0.24 1.99
C ILE A 375 -13.13 -0.10 0.75
N ILE A 376 -14.08 -1.01 0.57
CA ILE A 376 -15.06 -0.94 -0.51
C ILE A 376 -16.49 -1.07 0.05
N SER A 377 -17.44 -0.36 -0.56
CA SER A 377 -18.87 -0.56 -0.32
C SER A 377 -19.40 -1.62 -1.28
N PHE A 378 -20.04 -2.66 -0.77
CA PHE A 378 -20.63 -3.72 -1.61
C PHE A 378 -22.18 -3.75 -1.61
N LYS A 379 -22.81 -2.70 -1.05
CA LYS A 379 -24.25 -2.46 -1.12
C LYS A 379 -24.55 -1.12 -1.76
N GLU A 380 -25.63 -1.09 -2.54
CA GLU A 380 -26.10 0.11 -3.23
C GLU A 380 -26.48 1.27 -2.30
N ASP A 381 -26.82 0.96 -1.05
CA ASP A 381 -27.22 1.95 -0.04
C ASP A 381 -26.05 2.37 0.87
N ASP A 382 -24.83 1.96 0.57
CA ASP A 382 -23.64 2.23 1.38
C ASP A 382 -23.81 1.88 2.87
N SER A 383 -24.48 0.77 3.14
CA SER A 383 -24.70 0.27 4.51
C SER A 383 -23.67 -0.77 4.95
N GLU A 384 -23.03 -1.46 4.01
CA GLU A 384 -22.16 -2.59 4.28
C GLU A 384 -20.83 -2.45 3.52
N PHE A 385 -19.73 -2.70 4.22
CA PHE A 385 -18.37 -2.50 3.71
C PHE A 385 -17.48 -3.71 3.96
N LEU A 386 -16.52 -3.92 3.06
CA LEU A 386 -15.41 -4.83 3.25
C LEU A 386 -14.13 -4.02 3.43
N ILE A 387 -13.32 -4.44 4.38
CA ILE A 387 -12.05 -3.79 4.75
C ILE A 387 -10.96 -4.83 4.76
N GLY A 388 -9.89 -4.58 4.05
CA GLY A 388 -8.73 -5.47 4.01
C GLY A 388 -7.84 -5.35 5.25
N ALA A 389 -7.15 -6.43 5.58
CA ALA A 389 -6.14 -6.49 6.63
C ALA A 389 -4.83 -7.08 6.10
N MET A 390 -3.69 -6.54 6.53
CA MET A 390 -2.34 -6.85 6.04
C MET A 390 -1.36 -7.12 7.18
N GLY A 391 -1.81 -7.75 8.25
CA GLY A 391 -0.94 -8.16 9.34
C GLY A 391 -0.10 -9.40 9.04
N ASN A 392 0.31 -10.11 10.07
CA ASN A 392 1.15 -11.30 9.96
C ASN A 392 0.63 -12.47 10.79
N GLU A 393 -0.38 -12.26 11.63
CA GLU A 393 -0.81 -13.21 12.67
C GLU A 393 -2.32 -13.42 12.60
N ILE A 394 -2.74 -14.60 12.15
CA ILE A 394 -4.17 -14.91 11.97
C ILE A 394 -4.99 -14.78 13.28
N GLN A 395 -4.38 -15.05 14.41
CA GLN A 395 -5.01 -14.91 15.73
C GLN A 395 -5.36 -13.46 16.07
N ASP A 396 -4.65 -12.49 15.49
CA ASP A 396 -4.93 -11.07 15.63
C ASP A 396 -6.03 -10.58 14.65
N GLN A 397 -6.59 -11.50 13.87
CA GLN A 397 -7.59 -11.24 12.84
C GLN A 397 -7.08 -10.29 11.75
N ASP A 398 -5.81 -10.40 11.40
CA ASP A 398 -5.09 -9.45 10.54
C ASP A 398 -4.72 -10.02 9.15
N LEU A 399 -5.14 -11.26 8.82
CA LEU A 399 -4.91 -11.94 7.55
C LEU A 399 -6.23 -12.28 6.84
N GLY A 400 -6.94 -11.26 6.38
CA GLY A 400 -8.23 -11.45 5.72
C GLY A 400 -9.02 -10.17 5.54
N ILE A 401 -10.33 -10.29 5.68
CA ILE A 401 -11.28 -9.20 5.46
C ILE A 401 -12.11 -8.99 6.72
N HIS A 402 -12.34 -7.73 7.05
CA HIS A 402 -13.35 -7.33 8.01
C HIS A 402 -14.60 -6.85 7.28
N TYR A 403 -15.71 -7.49 7.53
CA TYR A 403 -17.04 -7.01 7.14
C TYR A 403 -17.58 -6.10 8.25
N ILE A 404 -18.11 -4.95 7.86
CA ILE A 404 -18.86 -4.08 8.77
C ILE A 404 -20.21 -3.69 8.17
N LYS A 405 -21.19 -3.54 9.04
CA LYS A 405 -22.49 -2.95 8.74
C LYS A 405 -22.69 -1.71 9.57
N LEU A 406 -23.07 -0.61 8.92
CA LEU A 406 -23.39 0.65 9.57
C LEU A 406 -24.88 0.74 9.90
N ASP A 407 -25.23 1.53 10.91
CA ASP A 407 -26.61 1.90 11.19
C ASP A 407 -27.18 2.81 10.06
N ARG A 408 -28.47 3.11 10.15
CA ARG A 408 -29.17 3.94 9.14
C ARG A 408 -28.54 5.35 9.01
N GLU A 409 -28.07 5.91 10.11
CA GLU A 409 -27.46 7.24 10.15
C GLU A 409 -25.97 7.25 9.81
N ARG A 410 -25.38 6.09 9.60
CA ARG A 410 -23.92 5.88 9.36
C ARG A 410 -23.04 6.38 10.50
N LYS A 411 -23.54 6.35 11.73
CA LYS A 411 -22.82 6.81 12.94
C LYS A 411 -22.22 5.71 13.77
N LYS A 412 -22.67 4.46 13.57
CA LYS A 412 -22.25 3.30 14.37
C LYS A 412 -22.12 2.06 13.52
N ILE A 413 -21.17 1.22 13.89
CA ILE A 413 -21.09 -0.16 13.38
C ILE A 413 -22.06 -1.02 14.17
N THR A 414 -23.05 -1.60 13.49
CA THR A 414 -24.08 -2.48 14.08
C THR A 414 -23.72 -3.96 13.98
N ASN A 415 -22.86 -4.30 13.03
CA ASN A 415 -22.33 -5.65 12.87
C ASN A 415 -20.87 -5.58 12.39
N HIS A 416 -20.04 -6.47 12.94
CA HIS A 416 -18.65 -6.63 12.53
C HIS A 416 -18.30 -8.12 12.53
N LYS A 417 -17.71 -8.60 11.44
CA LYS A 417 -17.22 -9.97 11.31
C LYS A 417 -15.83 -9.97 10.71
N TYR A 418 -14.99 -10.89 11.17
CA TYR A 418 -13.73 -11.20 10.53
C TYR A 418 -13.89 -12.44 9.64
N ILE A 419 -13.36 -12.37 8.43
CA ILE A 419 -13.39 -13.42 7.42
C ILE A 419 -11.95 -13.81 7.11
N PRO A 420 -11.46 -14.92 7.65
CA PRO A 420 -10.06 -15.34 7.48
C PRO A 420 -9.81 -15.81 6.05
N LEU A 421 -8.79 -15.26 5.41
CA LEU A 421 -8.27 -15.70 4.13
C LEU A 421 -6.90 -16.36 4.24
N ASN A 422 -6.21 -16.21 5.37
CA ASN A 422 -4.79 -16.54 5.59
C ASN A 422 -3.86 -15.81 4.62
N GLU A 423 -4.25 -14.59 4.24
CA GLU A 423 -3.60 -13.77 3.23
C GLU A 423 -3.65 -12.29 3.62
N ARG A 424 -2.61 -11.57 3.28
CA ARG A 424 -2.60 -10.10 3.35
C ARG A 424 -3.45 -9.55 2.21
N VAL A 425 -4.47 -8.79 2.55
CA VAL A 425 -5.34 -8.12 1.56
C VAL A 425 -4.80 -6.73 1.29
N ARG A 426 -4.18 -6.53 0.13
CA ARG A 426 -3.59 -5.23 -0.26
C ARG A 426 -4.63 -4.28 -0.84
N ASP A 427 -5.43 -4.79 -1.77
CA ASP A 427 -6.32 -3.99 -2.58
C ASP A 427 -7.61 -4.73 -2.91
N MET A 428 -8.69 -4.01 -3.09
CA MET A 428 -10.00 -4.56 -3.41
C MET A 428 -10.76 -3.62 -4.33
N ILE A 429 -11.39 -4.20 -5.34
CA ILE A 429 -12.28 -3.49 -6.25
C ILE A 429 -13.62 -4.21 -6.38
N ILE A 430 -14.66 -3.48 -6.72
CA ILE A 430 -15.99 -4.03 -6.96
C ILE A 430 -16.55 -3.50 -8.27
N SER A 431 -17.18 -4.38 -9.05
CA SER A 431 -17.86 -3.99 -10.30
C SER A 431 -19.00 -3.00 -10.06
N ASN A 432 -19.32 -2.18 -11.06
CA ASN A 432 -20.37 -1.18 -10.97
C ASN A 432 -21.73 -1.79 -10.60
N ASP A 433 -22.02 -3.01 -11.06
CA ASP A 433 -23.25 -3.75 -10.73
C ASP A 433 -23.20 -4.44 -9.35
N LYS A 434 -22.15 -4.23 -8.58
CA LYS A 434 -21.92 -4.80 -7.24
C LYS A 434 -21.95 -6.34 -7.18
N LYS A 435 -21.74 -7.04 -8.31
CA LYS A 435 -21.81 -8.51 -8.37
C LYS A 435 -20.45 -9.18 -8.35
N THR A 436 -19.39 -8.47 -8.75
CA THR A 436 -18.03 -9.03 -8.79
C THR A 436 -17.11 -8.23 -7.90
N ILE A 437 -16.46 -8.90 -6.95
CA ILE A 437 -15.40 -8.32 -6.10
C ILE A 437 -14.11 -9.00 -6.47
N ILE A 438 -13.05 -8.21 -6.70
CA ILE A 438 -11.70 -8.72 -6.92
C ILE A 438 -10.81 -8.20 -5.82
N ILE A 439 -9.99 -9.09 -5.26
CA ILE A 439 -9.12 -8.85 -4.13
C ILE A 439 -7.71 -9.21 -4.53
N TYR A 440 -6.77 -8.30 -4.37
CA TYR A 440 -5.37 -8.62 -4.51
C TYR A 440 -4.78 -9.12 -3.19
N LEU A 441 -4.30 -10.36 -3.22
CA LEU A 441 -3.72 -11.09 -2.09
C LEU A 441 -2.20 -11.02 -2.16
N GLU A 442 -1.60 -10.24 -1.25
CA GLU A 442 -0.18 -9.87 -1.32
C GLU A 442 0.75 -11.03 -0.93
N THR A 443 0.35 -11.91 0.01
CA THR A 443 1.21 -12.99 0.49
C THR A 443 1.57 -13.99 -0.61
N THR A 444 0.64 -14.30 -1.48
CA THR A 444 0.82 -15.31 -2.54
C THR A 444 0.80 -14.73 -3.96
N SER A 445 0.78 -13.40 -4.10
CA SER A 445 0.62 -12.71 -5.40
C SER A 445 -0.55 -13.27 -6.19
N ALA A 446 -1.74 -13.21 -5.58
CA ALA A 446 -2.93 -13.82 -6.14
C ALA A 446 -4.09 -12.84 -6.24
N LEU A 447 -4.99 -13.13 -7.18
CA LEU A 447 -6.29 -12.51 -7.29
C LEU A 447 -7.35 -13.47 -6.73
N ALA A 448 -8.10 -13.03 -5.75
CA ALA A 448 -9.33 -13.69 -5.34
C ALA A 448 -10.52 -13.02 -6.00
N VAL A 449 -11.44 -13.80 -6.51
CA VAL A 449 -12.64 -13.33 -7.21
C VAL A 449 -13.87 -13.89 -6.51
N LEU A 450 -14.72 -12.99 -6.05
CA LEU A 450 -16.03 -13.28 -5.50
C LEU A 450 -17.06 -12.87 -6.55
N LYS A 451 -17.86 -13.81 -7.04
CA LYS A 451 -18.97 -13.53 -7.96
C LYS A 451 -20.27 -13.89 -7.29
N LYS A 452 -21.21 -12.95 -7.26
CA LYS A 452 -22.56 -13.18 -6.75
C LYS A 452 -23.24 -14.24 -7.62
N SER A 453 -23.80 -15.28 -6.99
CA SER A 453 -24.56 -16.31 -7.67
C SER A 453 -25.78 -15.69 -8.33
N THR A 454 -25.98 -15.93 -9.61
CA THR A 454 -27.26 -15.68 -10.27
C THR A 454 -28.21 -16.81 -9.88
N ASN A 455 -29.18 -16.53 -9.01
CA ASN A 455 -30.29 -17.43 -8.78
C ASN A 455 -31.14 -17.52 -10.04
#